data_b5e3c3d856b6a6679143060a4f945996
#
_entry.id   b5e3c3d856b6a6679143060a4f945996
#
_cell.length_a   1.000
_cell.length_b   1.000
_cell.length_c   1.000
_cell.angle_alpha   90.00
_cell.angle_beta   90.00
_cell.angle_gamma   90.00
#
_symmetry.space_group_name_H-M   'P 1'
#
loop_
_entity.id
_entity.type
_entity.pdbx_description
1 polymer ?
#
loop_
_entity_poly.entity_id
_entity_poly.type
_entity_poly.pdbx_seq_one_letter_code
_entity_poly.pdbx_strand_id
1 'polypeptide(L)'
;MTDERTKSAGSAITVDEGWWESVLAEENRLSASNPRGAGTRLEVRKEAENRLTLEGGANLNWERVKELYTAERIVELTVTGHNRGGLLVESEGLFGFVPLSHLVELAGRETPERAQDLESYVGRAMRLKIIECVPEDGRVVFSERAAQTEPGKRAELFHTLRAGQRARGAVTNITDFGVFVDLGGVEGLIHISELSWGRVNHPSQFVKLGQNIEVQVLELAPERCRVALSLKRLLPNPWRNAANEFPVGSEHFATITSVLSYGAFARLDRFGVEGLLHATEIPHGEGVSLKEILSEGQSIQVRVLHLDPAHHRLGFSMRLE
;
A
#
# COMPACT_ATOMS: atom_id res chain seq x y z
N MET A 1 50.75 11.14 14.86
CA MET A 1 50.02 11.50 13.65
C MET A 1 49.30 10.27 13.18
N THR A 2 48.11 10.04 13.71
CA THR A 2 47.25 8.89 13.42
C THR A 2 45.96 9.42 12.82
N ASP A 3 45.75 9.03 11.59
CA ASP A 3 44.66 9.44 10.68
C ASP A 3 43.40 8.64 11.03
N GLU A 4 42.46 9.25 11.72
CA GLU A 4 41.13 8.69 12.00
C GLU A 4 40.18 9.05 10.82
N ARG A 5 40.13 8.17 9.85
CA ARG A 5 39.05 8.15 8.85
C ARG A 5 37.78 7.62 9.48
N THR A 6 36.91 8.51 9.91
CA THR A 6 35.52 8.22 10.26
C THR A 6 34.78 7.64 9.05
N LYS A 7 34.59 6.33 9.06
CA LYS A 7 33.64 5.65 8.18
C LYS A 7 32.23 6.04 8.63
N SER A 8 31.59 6.87 7.84
CA SER A 8 30.12 7.03 7.87
C SER A 8 29.49 5.70 7.49
N ALA A 9 29.09 4.94 8.48
CA ALA A 9 28.23 3.77 8.30
C ALA A 9 26.85 4.28 7.88
N GLY A 10 26.49 4.10 6.62
CA GLY A 10 25.13 4.24 6.15
C GLY A 10 24.24 3.28 6.93
N SER A 11 23.35 3.82 7.74
CA SER A 11 22.31 3.08 8.44
C SER A 11 21.52 2.26 7.40
N ALA A 12 21.70 0.95 7.40
CA ALA A 12 20.87 0.03 6.67
C ALA A 12 19.45 0.17 7.21
N ILE A 13 18.53 0.59 6.37
CA ILE A 13 17.12 0.74 6.72
C ILE A 13 16.54 -0.67 6.66
N THR A 14 16.51 -1.35 7.81
CA THR A 14 15.75 -2.60 7.96
C THR A 14 14.28 -2.25 8.00
N VAL A 15 13.53 -2.70 7.02
CA VAL A 15 12.08 -2.85 7.13
C VAL A 15 11.91 -4.06 8.06
N ASP A 16 11.28 -3.84 9.22
CA ASP A 16 11.04 -4.87 10.23
C ASP A 16 10.36 -6.09 9.59
N GLU A 17 10.78 -7.32 9.95
CA GLU A 17 10.15 -8.55 9.44
C GLU A 17 8.63 -8.56 9.69
N GLY A 18 8.17 -7.91 10.78
CA GLY A 18 6.76 -7.65 11.06
C GLY A 18 6.06 -6.68 10.09
N TRP A 19 6.79 -5.96 9.23
CA TRP A 19 6.17 -5.00 8.32
C TRP A 19 5.23 -5.70 7.30
N TRP A 20 5.67 -6.80 6.71
CA TRP A 20 4.85 -7.60 5.81
C TRP A 20 3.69 -8.29 6.55
N GLU A 21 3.91 -8.75 7.77
CA GLU A 21 2.86 -9.31 8.61
C GLU A 21 1.83 -8.26 9.00
N SER A 22 2.25 -7.03 9.32
CA SER A 22 1.35 -5.92 9.63
C SER A 22 0.52 -5.51 8.41
N VAL A 23 1.12 -5.47 7.20
CA VAL A 23 0.43 -5.19 5.93
C VAL A 23 -0.62 -6.27 5.64
N LEU A 24 -0.28 -7.54 5.79
CA LEU A 24 -1.20 -8.66 5.58
C LEU A 24 -2.28 -8.73 6.67
N ALA A 25 -1.96 -8.40 7.92
CA ALA A 25 -2.92 -8.34 9.02
C ALA A 25 -3.90 -7.18 8.84
N GLU A 26 -3.46 -6.05 8.29
CA GLU A 26 -4.29 -4.89 8.01
C GLU A 26 -5.20 -5.13 6.79
N GLU A 27 -4.71 -5.80 5.76
CA GLU A 27 -5.50 -6.31 4.63
C GLU A 27 -6.62 -7.23 5.12
N ASN A 28 -6.33 -8.15 6.04
CA ASN A 28 -7.31 -9.04 6.65
C ASN A 28 -8.28 -8.32 7.61
N ARG A 29 -7.82 -7.30 8.37
CA ARG A 29 -8.67 -6.48 9.26
C ARG A 29 -9.66 -5.63 8.48
N LEU A 30 -9.22 -4.96 7.44
CA LEU A 30 -10.06 -4.09 6.61
C LEU A 30 -11.07 -4.90 5.79
N SER A 31 -10.71 -6.11 5.40
CA SER A 31 -11.65 -7.08 4.80
C SER A 31 -12.73 -7.53 5.80
N ALA A 32 -12.47 -7.47 7.11
CA ALA A 32 -13.40 -7.89 8.18
C ALA A 32 -14.28 -6.75 8.74
N SER A 33 -13.95 -5.47 8.51
CA SER A 33 -14.53 -4.34 9.24
C SER A 33 -15.66 -3.58 8.54
N ASN A 34 -16.43 -4.20 7.63
CA ASN A 34 -17.62 -3.56 7.05
C ASN A 34 -18.93 -4.11 7.68
N PRO A 35 -19.54 -3.44 8.70
CA PRO A 35 -20.60 -4.02 9.53
C PRO A 35 -22.02 -3.81 9.00
N ARG A 36 -22.25 -3.66 7.71
CA ARG A 36 -23.61 -3.60 7.14
C ARG A 36 -23.88 -4.80 6.23
N GLY A 37 -24.26 -5.91 6.83
CA GLY A 37 -24.64 -7.14 6.13
C GLY A 37 -24.10 -8.43 6.77
N ALA A 38 -23.77 -8.40 8.04
CA ALA A 38 -23.19 -9.51 8.77
C ALA A 38 -24.26 -10.49 9.26
N GLY A 39 -24.49 -11.56 8.56
CA GLY A 39 -25.26 -12.70 9.04
C GLY A 39 -25.09 -13.91 8.13
N THR A 40 -25.31 -13.71 6.84
CA THR A 40 -25.33 -14.79 5.86
C THR A 40 -24.12 -14.81 4.89
N ARG A 41 -23.30 -13.77 4.92
CA ARG A 41 -22.23 -13.53 3.92
C ARG A 41 -20.84 -14.02 4.34
N LEU A 42 -20.59 -14.12 5.64
CA LEU A 42 -19.32 -14.66 6.18
C LEU A 42 -19.26 -16.21 6.08
N GLU A 43 -20.41 -16.87 6.23
CA GLU A 43 -20.48 -18.33 6.06
C GLU A 43 -20.33 -18.72 4.59
N VAL A 44 -20.99 -18.01 3.67
CA VAL A 44 -20.86 -18.25 2.22
C VAL A 44 -19.45 -17.93 1.71
N ARG A 45 -18.74 -16.94 2.28
CA ARG A 45 -17.37 -16.59 1.91
C ARG A 45 -16.36 -17.61 2.44
N LYS A 46 -16.52 -18.03 3.71
CA LYS A 46 -15.71 -19.12 4.28
C LYS A 46 -16.00 -20.46 3.61
N GLU A 47 -17.22 -20.74 3.19
CA GLU A 47 -17.56 -21.95 2.44
C GLU A 47 -17.01 -21.90 1.01
N ALA A 48 -17.00 -20.74 0.34
CA ALA A 48 -16.41 -20.59 -1.00
C ALA A 48 -14.87 -20.65 -0.95
N GLU A 49 -14.24 -19.97 0.03
CA GLU A 49 -12.80 -20.05 0.27
C GLU A 49 -12.40 -21.47 0.74
N ASN A 50 -13.19 -22.13 1.58
CA ASN A 50 -12.97 -23.51 2.03
C ASN A 50 -13.22 -24.55 0.93
N ARG A 51 -14.16 -24.33 -0.01
CA ARG A 51 -14.32 -25.23 -1.17
C ARG A 51 -13.12 -25.15 -2.11
N LEU A 52 -12.57 -23.96 -2.35
CA LEU A 52 -11.36 -23.78 -3.16
C LEU A 52 -10.12 -24.44 -2.54
N THR A 53 -10.01 -24.42 -1.20
CA THR A 53 -8.89 -25.05 -0.48
C THR A 53 -9.06 -26.55 -0.26
N LEU A 54 -10.28 -27.08 -0.20
CA LEU A 54 -10.53 -28.48 0.15
C LEU A 54 -10.76 -29.41 -1.05
N GLU A 55 -11.35 -28.94 -2.14
CA GLU A 55 -11.63 -29.80 -3.31
C GLU A 55 -10.55 -29.75 -4.39
N GLY A 56 -9.83 -28.62 -4.53
CA GLY A 56 -8.77 -28.45 -5.52
C GLY A 56 -7.36 -28.75 -5.01
N GLY A 57 -7.08 -28.48 -3.73
CA GLY A 57 -5.73 -28.63 -3.16
C GLY A 57 -5.18 -30.06 -3.11
N ALA A 58 -6.06 -31.08 -3.11
CA ALA A 58 -5.66 -32.48 -3.06
C ALA A 58 -5.08 -33.01 -4.37
N ASN A 59 -5.30 -32.37 -5.51
CA ASN A 59 -4.85 -32.79 -6.84
C ASN A 59 -3.84 -31.85 -7.52
N LEU A 60 -3.37 -30.81 -6.83
CA LEU A 60 -2.41 -29.89 -7.41
C LEU A 60 -1.00 -30.49 -7.42
N ASN A 61 -0.41 -30.57 -8.59
CA ASN A 61 1.00 -31.00 -8.71
C ASN A 61 1.93 -29.85 -8.36
N TRP A 62 2.28 -29.73 -7.08
CA TRP A 62 3.12 -28.66 -6.55
C TRP A 62 4.54 -28.63 -7.14
N GLU A 63 5.10 -29.78 -7.54
CA GLU A 63 6.40 -29.84 -8.22
C GLU A 63 6.31 -29.14 -9.57
N ARG A 64 5.27 -29.46 -10.35
CA ARG A 64 5.00 -28.80 -11.64
C ARG A 64 4.73 -27.31 -11.48
N VAL A 65 3.96 -26.91 -10.43
CA VAL A 65 3.72 -25.49 -10.13
C VAL A 65 5.03 -24.75 -9.85
N LYS A 66 5.92 -25.32 -9.03
CA LYS A 66 7.23 -24.74 -8.72
C LYS A 66 8.14 -24.66 -9.95
N GLU A 67 8.15 -25.68 -10.81
CA GLU A 67 8.90 -25.66 -12.06
C GLU A 67 8.41 -24.55 -13.00
N LEU A 68 7.10 -24.43 -13.20
CA LEU A 68 6.49 -23.39 -14.03
C LEU A 68 6.75 -22.00 -13.48
N TYR A 69 6.70 -21.84 -12.15
CA TYR A 69 7.00 -20.60 -11.44
C TYR A 69 8.46 -20.19 -11.63
N THR A 70 9.40 -21.11 -11.37
CA THR A 70 10.85 -20.85 -11.46
C THR A 70 11.30 -20.60 -12.91
N ALA A 71 10.74 -21.37 -13.87
CA ALA A 71 11.03 -21.20 -15.28
C ALA A 71 10.28 -20.03 -15.93
N GLU A 72 9.46 -19.30 -15.16
CA GLU A 72 8.62 -18.20 -15.65
C GLU A 72 7.79 -18.56 -16.89
N ARG A 73 7.32 -19.80 -16.98
CA ARG A 73 6.59 -20.27 -18.15
C ARG A 73 5.19 -19.71 -18.22
N ILE A 74 4.79 -19.34 -19.43
CA ILE A 74 3.42 -18.98 -19.74
C ILE A 74 2.63 -20.28 -19.92
N VAL A 75 1.50 -20.37 -19.22
CA VAL A 75 0.54 -21.49 -19.32
C VAL A 75 -0.79 -20.97 -19.84
N GLU A 76 -1.52 -21.82 -20.52
CA GLU A 76 -2.87 -21.52 -20.98
C GLU A 76 -3.87 -22.21 -20.06
N LEU A 77 -4.72 -21.42 -19.39
CA LEU A 77 -5.72 -21.88 -18.44
C LEU A 77 -7.09 -21.35 -18.85
N THR A 78 -8.14 -22.13 -18.57
CA THR A 78 -9.52 -21.74 -18.83
C THR A 78 -10.13 -21.08 -17.61
N VAL A 79 -10.86 -19.99 -17.79
CA VAL A 79 -11.61 -19.33 -16.71
C VAL A 79 -12.84 -20.18 -16.39
N THR A 80 -12.90 -20.74 -15.17
CA THR A 80 -14.02 -21.55 -14.70
C THR A 80 -15.05 -20.76 -13.93
N GLY A 81 -14.68 -19.58 -13.42
CA GLY A 81 -15.58 -18.72 -12.66
C GLY A 81 -14.91 -17.41 -12.25
N HIS A 82 -15.62 -16.62 -11.47
CA HIS A 82 -15.09 -15.38 -10.94
C HIS A 82 -15.65 -15.07 -9.54
N ASN A 83 -14.95 -14.23 -8.82
CA ASN A 83 -15.42 -13.62 -7.58
C ASN A 83 -15.17 -12.09 -7.61
N ARG A 84 -15.46 -11.39 -6.49
CA ARG A 84 -15.25 -9.93 -6.42
C ARG A 84 -13.79 -9.49 -6.56
N GLY A 85 -12.84 -10.39 -6.31
CA GLY A 85 -11.40 -10.11 -6.35
C GLY A 85 -10.73 -10.46 -7.67
N GLY A 86 -11.37 -11.29 -8.55
CA GLY A 86 -10.78 -11.74 -9.79
C GLY A 86 -11.39 -13.01 -10.37
N LEU A 87 -10.63 -13.65 -11.26
CA LEU A 87 -11.03 -14.85 -12.00
C LEU A 87 -10.48 -16.12 -11.37
N LEU A 88 -11.25 -17.21 -11.46
CA LEU A 88 -10.83 -18.56 -11.13
C LEU A 88 -10.46 -19.25 -12.42
N VAL A 89 -9.28 -19.90 -12.45
CA VAL A 89 -8.72 -20.51 -13.65
C VAL A 89 -8.28 -21.94 -13.38
N GLU A 90 -8.48 -22.80 -14.37
CA GLU A 90 -8.14 -24.22 -14.27
C GLU A 90 -7.71 -24.80 -15.62
N SER A 91 -6.73 -25.70 -15.62
CA SER A 91 -6.39 -26.60 -16.73
C SER A 91 -5.43 -27.68 -16.28
N GLU A 92 -5.60 -28.94 -16.73
CA GLU A 92 -4.67 -30.05 -16.56
C GLU A 92 -4.08 -30.25 -15.15
N GLY A 93 -4.91 -30.11 -14.10
CA GLY A 93 -4.46 -30.26 -12.71
C GLY A 93 -3.71 -29.02 -12.17
N LEU A 94 -3.75 -27.92 -12.87
CA LEU A 94 -3.39 -26.58 -12.39
C LEU A 94 -4.68 -25.81 -12.15
N PHE A 95 -4.84 -25.24 -10.97
CA PHE A 95 -5.91 -24.30 -10.70
C PHE A 95 -5.38 -23.14 -9.85
N GLY A 96 -6.04 -22.01 -9.90
CA GLY A 96 -5.66 -20.86 -9.10
C GLY A 96 -6.49 -19.63 -9.40
N PHE A 97 -5.97 -18.50 -8.96
CA PHE A 97 -6.67 -17.24 -8.97
C PHE A 97 -5.92 -16.17 -9.75
N VAL A 98 -6.64 -15.37 -10.54
CA VAL A 98 -6.11 -14.18 -11.22
C VAL A 98 -6.75 -12.96 -10.60
N PRO A 99 -6.03 -12.15 -9.79
CA PRO A 99 -6.56 -10.91 -9.24
C PRO A 99 -6.94 -9.91 -10.33
N LEU A 100 -7.93 -9.05 -10.05
CA LEU A 100 -8.35 -7.99 -10.99
C LEU A 100 -7.22 -7.08 -11.43
N SER A 101 -6.29 -6.77 -10.51
CA SER A 101 -5.11 -5.94 -10.79
C SER A 101 -4.15 -6.57 -11.81
N HIS A 102 -4.24 -7.89 -11.99
CA HIS A 102 -3.40 -8.66 -12.89
C HIS A 102 -4.04 -8.96 -14.26
N LEU A 103 -5.27 -8.50 -14.47
CA LEU A 103 -5.94 -8.52 -15.78
C LEU A 103 -5.55 -7.27 -16.58
N VAL A 104 -5.40 -7.43 -17.89
CA VAL A 104 -4.95 -6.33 -18.77
C VAL A 104 -6.10 -5.39 -19.11
N GLU A 105 -7.25 -5.95 -19.52
CA GLU A 105 -8.40 -5.16 -20.00
C GLU A 105 -9.18 -4.46 -18.88
N LEU A 106 -9.13 -4.99 -17.64
CA LEU A 106 -9.92 -4.48 -16.52
C LEU A 106 -9.11 -3.57 -15.59
N ALA A 107 -7.84 -3.37 -15.87
CA ALA A 107 -7.00 -2.45 -15.11
C ALA A 107 -7.54 -1.02 -15.29
N GLY A 108 -8.06 -0.43 -14.19
CA GLY A 108 -8.46 0.98 -14.21
C GLY A 108 -9.96 1.26 -14.33
N ARG A 109 -10.82 0.26 -14.44
CA ARG A 109 -12.28 0.45 -14.50
C ARG A 109 -12.92 0.50 -13.11
N GLU A 110 -13.97 1.29 -12.93
CA GLU A 110 -14.71 1.42 -11.68
C GLU A 110 -15.65 0.23 -11.38
N THR A 111 -15.99 0.06 -10.11
CA THR A 111 -16.61 -1.15 -9.54
C THR A 111 -17.95 -1.67 -10.11
N PRO A 112 -18.89 -0.86 -10.63
CA PRO A 112 -20.17 -1.42 -11.13
C PRO A 112 -20.07 -2.13 -12.49
N GLU A 113 -19.15 -1.73 -13.36
CA GLU A 113 -18.94 -2.34 -14.68
C GLU A 113 -18.14 -3.65 -14.57
N ARG A 114 -17.28 -3.78 -13.52
CA ARG A 114 -16.40 -4.94 -13.34
C ARG A 114 -17.11 -6.29 -13.20
N ALA A 115 -18.28 -6.34 -12.59
CA ALA A 115 -18.99 -7.60 -12.35
C ALA A 115 -19.53 -8.23 -13.65
N GLN A 116 -20.05 -7.41 -14.58
CA GLN A 116 -20.52 -7.84 -15.88
C GLN A 116 -19.35 -8.19 -16.82
N ASP A 117 -18.27 -7.44 -16.73
CA ASP A 117 -17.05 -7.69 -17.50
C ASP A 117 -16.42 -9.04 -17.08
N LEU A 118 -16.36 -9.36 -15.78
CA LEU A 118 -15.80 -10.62 -15.29
C LEU A 118 -16.59 -11.85 -15.79
N GLU A 119 -17.90 -11.76 -15.87
CA GLU A 119 -18.72 -12.85 -16.38
C GLU A 119 -18.40 -13.16 -17.85
N SER A 120 -18.00 -12.15 -18.63
CA SER A 120 -17.60 -12.31 -20.02
C SER A 120 -16.31 -13.11 -20.24
N TYR A 121 -15.52 -13.28 -19.19
CA TYR A 121 -14.27 -14.09 -19.21
C TYR A 121 -14.52 -15.58 -18.97
N VAL A 122 -15.64 -15.96 -18.37
CA VAL A 122 -15.94 -17.37 -18.07
C VAL A 122 -15.98 -18.19 -19.36
N GLY A 123 -15.23 -19.30 -19.36
CA GLY A 123 -15.06 -20.17 -20.53
C GLY A 123 -13.96 -19.73 -21.50
N ARG A 124 -13.33 -18.57 -21.33
CA ARG A 124 -12.20 -18.14 -22.15
C ARG A 124 -10.91 -18.82 -21.73
N ALA A 125 -10.07 -19.20 -22.69
CA ALA A 125 -8.70 -19.59 -22.47
C ALA A 125 -7.82 -18.32 -22.34
N MET A 126 -6.98 -18.28 -21.30
CA MET A 126 -6.11 -17.13 -21.01
C MET A 126 -4.65 -17.58 -20.90
N ARG A 127 -3.77 -16.79 -21.47
CA ARG A 127 -2.31 -16.96 -21.30
C ARG A 127 -1.88 -16.30 -20.00
N LEU A 128 -1.43 -17.10 -19.08
CA LEU A 128 -1.16 -16.68 -17.70
C LEU A 128 0.25 -17.09 -17.27
N LYS A 129 0.82 -16.35 -16.32
CA LYS A 129 2.09 -16.68 -15.68
C LYS A 129 1.87 -16.75 -14.18
N ILE A 130 2.51 -17.72 -13.51
CA ILE A 130 2.45 -17.83 -12.06
C ILE A 130 3.28 -16.69 -11.45
N ILE A 131 2.69 -15.93 -10.54
CA ILE A 131 3.35 -14.83 -9.83
C ILE A 131 3.53 -15.12 -8.34
N GLU A 132 2.69 -15.99 -7.76
CA GLU A 132 2.80 -16.42 -6.37
C GLU A 132 2.43 -17.90 -6.26
N CYS A 133 3.18 -18.62 -5.44
CA CYS A 133 2.99 -20.03 -5.16
C CYS A 133 3.18 -20.26 -3.67
N VAL A 134 2.08 -20.50 -2.93
CA VAL A 134 2.08 -20.76 -1.49
C VAL A 134 1.49 -22.15 -1.24
N PRO A 135 2.34 -23.20 -1.18
CA PRO A 135 1.89 -24.58 -0.98
C PRO A 135 1.16 -24.80 0.35
N GLU A 136 1.57 -24.07 1.40
CA GLU A 136 1.01 -24.17 2.75
C GLU A 136 -0.47 -23.73 2.79
N ASP A 137 -0.82 -22.73 1.98
CA ASP A 137 -2.19 -22.20 1.86
C ASP A 137 -2.96 -22.87 0.71
N GLY A 138 -2.34 -23.76 -0.06
CA GLY A 138 -2.93 -24.34 -1.27
C GLY A 138 -3.20 -23.32 -2.37
N ARG A 139 -2.47 -22.18 -2.39
CA ARG A 139 -2.77 -21.04 -3.22
C ARG A 139 -1.76 -20.83 -4.34
N VAL A 140 -2.27 -20.69 -5.57
CA VAL A 140 -1.51 -20.28 -6.74
C VAL A 140 -2.15 -19.04 -7.33
N VAL A 141 -1.36 -17.98 -7.52
CA VAL A 141 -1.81 -16.74 -8.12
C VAL A 141 -1.19 -16.59 -9.50
N PHE A 142 -2.05 -16.29 -10.47
CA PHE A 142 -1.67 -16.09 -11.85
C PHE A 142 -1.83 -14.62 -12.27
N SER A 143 -1.14 -14.23 -13.35
CA SER A 143 -1.21 -12.91 -13.92
C SER A 143 -1.19 -12.97 -15.44
N GLU A 144 -2.18 -12.34 -16.07
CA GLU A 144 -2.21 -12.08 -17.50
C GLU A 144 -1.17 -11.04 -17.90
N ARG A 145 -1.04 -9.98 -17.10
CA ARG A 145 -0.07 -8.91 -17.31
C ARG A 145 1.38 -9.43 -17.29
N ALA A 146 1.71 -10.30 -16.33
CA ALA A 146 3.03 -10.93 -16.26
C ALA A 146 3.29 -11.85 -17.46
N ALA A 147 2.25 -12.45 -18.06
CA ALA A 147 2.38 -13.26 -19.26
C ALA A 147 2.67 -12.45 -20.54
N GLN A 148 2.39 -11.14 -20.53
CA GLN A 148 2.75 -10.23 -21.63
C GLN A 148 4.23 -9.78 -21.55
N THR A 149 4.86 -9.98 -20.39
CA THR A 149 6.27 -9.64 -20.19
C THR A 149 7.15 -10.80 -20.65
N GLU A 150 8.25 -10.50 -21.35
CA GLU A 150 9.20 -11.50 -21.83
C GLU A 150 9.71 -12.40 -20.69
N PRO A 151 9.88 -13.72 -20.94
CA PRO A 151 10.47 -14.63 -19.96
C PRO A 151 11.83 -14.14 -19.49
N GLY A 152 12.10 -14.23 -18.18
CA GLY A 152 13.37 -13.79 -17.58
C GLY A 152 13.41 -12.32 -17.18
N LYS A 153 12.55 -11.45 -17.70
CA LYS A 153 12.56 -10.01 -17.39
C LYS A 153 12.29 -9.72 -15.92
N ARG A 154 11.45 -10.54 -15.27
CA ARG A 154 11.21 -10.46 -13.83
C ARG A 154 12.46 -10.80 -13.03
N ALA A 155 13.13 -11.88 -13.36
CA ALA A 155 14.39 -12.27 -12.72
C ALA A 155 15.45 -11.18 -12.94
N GLU A 156 15.57 -10.64 -14.15
CA GLU A 156 16.48 -9.54 -14.47
C GLU A 156 16.17 -8.29 -13.65
N LEU A 157 14.89 -7.93 -13.49
CA LEU A 157 14.48 -6.81 -12.64
C LEU A 157 14.89 -7.01 -11.17
N PHE A 158 14.66 -8.19 -10.58
CA PHE A 158 15.11 -8.48 -9.22
C PHE A 158 16.64 -8.46 -9.09
N HIS A 159 17.37 -8.84 -10.14
CA HIS A 159 18.84 -8.76 -10.16
C HIS A 159 19.38 -7.34 -10.32
N THR A 160 18.65 -6.48 -11.02
CA THR A 160 19.08 -5.09 -11.30
C THR A 160 18.61 -4.10 -10.24
N LEU A 161 17.42 -4.31 -9.66
CA LEU A 161 16.90 -3.45 -8.60
C LEU A 161 17.75 -3.57 -7.33
N ARG A 162 17.95 -2.45 -6.65
CA ARG A 162 18.67 -2.36 -5.37
C ARG A 162 17.84 -1.53 -4.40
N ALA A 163 17.90 -1.87 -3.11
CA ALA A 163 17.38 -1.02 -2.07
C ALA A 163 18.00 0.38 -2.11
N GLY A 164 17.18 1.41 -1.95
CA GLY A 164 17.57 2.81 -2.09
C GLY A 164 17.55 3.36 -3.52
N GLN A 165 17.46 2.52 -4.55
CA GLN A 165 17.39 2.93 -5.95
C GLN A 165 16.04 3.55 -6.29
N ARG A 166 16.02 4.51 -7.22
CA ARG A 166 14.82 5.02 -7.85
C ARG A 166 14.37 4.12 -8.99
N ALA A 167 13.09 3.88 -9.10
CA ALA A 167 12.46 3.11 -10.16
C ALA A 167 11.23 3.87 -10.67
N ARG A 168 10.80 3.55 -11.89
CA ARG A 168 9.55 4.06 -12.46
C ARG A 168 8.59 2.91 -12.67
N GLY A 169 7.31 3.16 -12.38
CA GLY A 169 6.27 2.17 -12.57
C GLY A 169 4.91 2.79 -12.76
N ALA A 170 3.95 1.99 -13.18
CA ALA A 170 2.57 2.38 -13.37
C ALA A 170 1.72 1.94 -12.17
N VAL A 171 0.88 2.84 -11.64
CA VAL A 171 -0.09 2.51 -10.58
C VAL A 171 -1.13 1.54 -11.14
N THR A 172 -1.20 0.35 -10.54
CA THR A 172 -2.08 -0.74 -11.00
C THR A 172 -3.32 -0.90 -10.13
N ASN A 173 -3.20 -0.58 -8.84
CA ASN A 173 -4.32 -0.63 -7.91
C ASN A 173 -4.11 0.35 -6.76
N ILE A 174 -5.22 0.85 -6.19
CA ILE A 174 -5.23 1.74 -5.02
C ILE A 174 -6.18 1.13 -4.00
N THR A 175 -5.66 0.87 -2.80
CA THR A 175 -6.40 0.31 -1.66
C THR A 175 -6.28 1.25 -0.46
N ASP A 176 -7.07 1.03 0.59
CA ASP A 176 -7.02 1.85 1.81
C ASP A 176 -5.65 1.80 2.51
N PHE A 177 -4.94 0.66 2.39
CA PHE A 177 -3.64 0.44 3.04
C PHE A 177 -2.44 0.81 2.16
N GLY A 178 -2.62 1.05 0.85
CA GLY A 178 -1.51 1.41 -0.02
C GLY A 178 -1.80 1.39 -1.50
N VAL A 179 -0.73 1.54 -2.28
CA VAL A 179 -0.75 1.65 -3.74
C VAL A 179 0.12 0.56 -4.35
N PHE A 180 -0.45 -0.20 -5.27
CA PHE A 180 0.28 -1.18 -6.07
C PHE A 180 0.84 -0.52 -7.33
N VAL A 181 2.08 -0.84 -7.64
CA VAL A 181 2.84 -0.24 -8.76
C VAL A 181 3.54 -1.33 -9.54
N ASP A 182 3.25 -1.44 -10.83
CA ASP A 182 3.97 -2.35 -11.72
C ASP A 182 5.27 -1.71 -12.21
N LEU A 183 6.39 -2.36 -11.91
CA LEU A 183 7.75 -1.94 -12.30
C LEU A 183 8.20 -2.54 -13.65
N GLY A 184 7.27 -3.08 -14.43
CA GLY A 184 7.54 -3.74 -15.70
C GLY A 184 7.58 -5.27 -15.58
N GLY A 185 6.62 -5.85 -14.87
CA GLY A 185 6.43 -7.28 -14.65
C GLY A 185 6.70 -7.75 -13.22
N VAL A 186 7.08 -6.82 -12.34
CA VAL A 186 7.15 -7.04 -10.89
C VAL A 186 6.26 -6.02 -10.21
N GLU A 187 5.32 -6.49 -9.39
CA GLU A 187 4.46 -5.61 -8.63
C GLU A 187 5.12 -5.19 -7.32
N GLY A 188 5.13 -3.88 -7.08
CA GLY A 188 5.58 -3.28 -5.85
C GLY A 188 4.43 -2.68 -5.06
N LEU A 189 4.59 -2.56 -3.74
CA LEU A 189 3.63 -1.94 -2.84
C LEU A 189 4.23 -0.71 -2.18
N ILE A 190 3.52 0.43 -2.29
CA ILE A 190 3.75 1.61 -1.46
C ILE A 190 2.72 1.57 -0.34
N HIS A 191 3.14 1.22 0.87
CA HIS A 191 2.26 1.28 2.04
C HIS A 191 1.80 2.73 2.29
N ILE A 192 0.62 2.93 2.89
CA ILE A 192 0.06 4.26 3.16
C ILE A 192 1.03 5.16 3.93
N SER A 193 1.81 4.60 4.85
CA SER A 193 2.85 5.32 5.61
C SER A 193 4.07 5.75 4.78
N GLU A 194 4.25 5.21 3.57
CA GLU A 194 5.36 5.52 2.65
C GLU A 194 4.93 6.44 1.49
N LEU A 195 3.68 6.93 1.48
CA LEU A 195 3.18 7.88 0.49
C LEU A 195 3.60 9.32 0.79
N SER A 196 3.52 9.74 2.04
CA SER A 196 3.80 11.11 2.47
C SER A 196 4.43 11.15 3.87
N TRP A 197 5.17 12.22 4.17
CA TRP A 197 5.64 12.55 5.51
C TRP A 197 4.54 13.12 6.41
N GLY A 198 3.45 13.63 5.82
CA GLY A 198 2.24 14.05 6.52
C GLY A 198 1.21 12.94 6.60
N ARG A 199 0.09 13.22 7.27
CA ARG A 199 -1.02 12.29 7.39
C ARG A 199 -1.66 12.02 6.04
N VAL A 200 -1.90 10.76 5.75
CA VAL A 200 -2.60 10.29 4.55
C VAL A 200 -3.94 9.72 4.98
N ASN A 201 -5.03 10.34 4.55
CA ASN A 201 -6.37 9.83 4.83
C ASN A 201 -6.76 8.70 3.87
N HIS A 202 -6.39 8.86 2.59
CA HIS A 202 -6.59 7.84 1.56
C HIS A 202 -5.53 7.97 0.46
N PRO A 203 -4.96 6.89 -0.04
CA PRO A 203 -3.90 6.91 -1.05
C PRO A 203 -4.26 7.59 -2.37
N SER A 204 -5.54 7.58 -2.77
CA SER A 204 -6.02 8.25 -4.00
C SER A 204 -5.82 9.78 -4.01
N GLN A 205 -5.51 10.38 -2.86
CA GLN A 205 -5.16 11.80 -2.77
C GLN A 205 -3.79 12.11 -3.40
N PHE A 206 -2.91 11.13 -3.48
CA PHE A 206 -1.52 11.28 -3.93
C PHE A 206 -1.27 10.76 -5.33
N VAL A 207 -2.00 9.74 -5.74
CA VAL A 207 -1.80 9.05 -7.02
C VAL A 207 -3.13 8.66 -7.67
N LYS A 208 -3.11 8.49 -8.98
CA LYS A 208 -4.25 8.03 -9.77
C LYS A 208 -3.94 6.68 -10.40
N LEU A 209 -4.98 5.89 -10.61
CA LEU A 209 -4.88 4.62 -11.31
C LEU A 209 -4.34 4.83 -12.74
N GLY A 210 -3.41 3.98 -13.19
CA GLY A 210 -2.73 4.10 -14.48
C GLY A 210 -1.64 5.18 -14.54
N GLN A 211 -1.44 5.96 -13.48
CA GLN A 211 -0.42 7.01 -13.45
C GLN A 211 0.98 6.38 -13.41
N ASN A 212 1.89 6.90 -14.25
CA ASN A 212 3.31 6.60 -14.14
C ASN A 212 3.94 7.46 -13.05
N ILE A 213 4.59 6.81 -12.09
CA ILE A 213 5.23 7.47 -10.95
C ILE A 213 6.69 7.02 -10.80
N GLU A 214 7.51 7.90 -10.24
CA GLU A 214 8.83 7.56 -9.75
C GLU A 214 8.73 7.18 -8.28
N VAL A 215 9.42 6.13 -7.86
CA VAL A 215 9.40 5.58 -6.50
C VAL A 215 10.80 5.21 -6.05
N GLN A 216 11.03 5.15 -4.75
CA GLN A 216 12.26 4.58 -4.18
C GLN A 216 12.00 3.16 -3.72
N VAL A 217 12.87 2.24 -4.13
CA VAL A 217 12.86 0.85 -3.67
C VAL A 217 13.35 0.82 -2.22
N LEU A 218 12.57 0.23 -1.31
CA LEU A 218 12.94 0.04 0.08
C LEU A 218 13.57 -1.33 0.30
N GLU A 219 12.87 -2.36 -0.13
CA GLU A 219 13.24 -3.76 0.07
C GLU A 219 12.75 -4.60 -1.09
N LEU A 220 13.45 -5.70 -1.34
CA LEU A 220 13.10 -6.70 -2.33
C LEU A 220 12.89 -8.04 -1.63
N ALA A 221 11.76 -8.69 -1.88
CA ALA A 221 11.44 -10.04 -1.43
C ALA A 221 11.26 -10.95 -2.67
N PRO A 222 12.36 -11.45 -3.26
CA PRO A 222 12.32 -12.21 -4.51
C PRO A 222 11.48 -13.49 -4.40
N GLU A 223 11.54 -14.18 -3.25
CA GLU A 223 10.77 -15.40 -2.96
C GLU A 223 9.26 -15.15 -2.96
N ARG A 224 8.82 -13.93 -2.66
CA ARG A 224 7.41 -13.51 -2.65
C ARG A 224 7.04 -12.69 -3.87
N CYS A 225 7.99 -12.44 -4.79
CA CYS A 225 7.86 -11.56 -5.95
C CYS A 225 7.30 -10.17 -5.60
N ARG A 226 7.67 -9.64 -4.44
CA ARG A 226 7.20 -8.36 -3.92
C ARG A 226 8.34 -7.38 -3.72
N VAL A 227 8.06 -6.12 -3.99
CA VAL A 227 9.00 -5.00 -3.80
C VAL A 227 8.31 -3.95 -2.92
N ALA A 228 8.94 -3.62 -1.79
CA ALA A 228 8.49 -2.50 -0.97
C ALA A 228 8.99 -1.19 -1.57
N LEU A 229 8.09 -0.23 -1.73
CA LEU A 229 8.32 1.04 -2.40
C LEU A 229 7.97 2.23 -1.51
N SER A 230 8.55 3.40 -1.81
CA SER A 230 8.24 4.66 -1.14
C SER A 230 8.17 5.83 -2.12
N LEU A 231 7.17 6.67 -1.96
CA LEU A 231 7.08 8.00 -2.57
C LEU A 231 7.71 9.07 -1.68
N LYS A 232 7.44 9.03 -0.37
CA LYS A 232 7.91 10.07 0.56
C LYS A 232 9.42 10.21 0.60
N ARG A 233 10.16 9.10 0.40
CA ARG A 233 11.63 9.13 0.45
C ARG A 233 12.29 9.77 -0.78
N LEU A 234 11.53 10.06 -1.83
CA LEU A 234 11.98 10.91 -2.92
C LEU A 234 12.06 12.39 -2.53
N LEU A 235 11.33 12.78 -1.48
CA LEU A 235 11.29 14.13 -0.94
C LEU A 235 12.19 14.23 0.30
N PRO A 236 12.77 15.40 0.58
CA PRO A 236 13.48 15.63 1.83
C PRO A 236 12.61 15.31 3.04
N ASN A 237 13.18 14.64 4.02
CA ASN A 237 12.47 14.36 5.27
C ASN A 237 12.40 15.65 6.12
N PRO A 238 11.21 16.25 6.34
CA PRO A 238 11.07 17.49 7.08
C PRO A 238 11.39 17.31 8.58
N TRP A 239 11.31 16.06 9.08
CA TRP A 239 11.62 15.79 10.48
C TRP A 239 13.12 15.75 10.80
N ARG A 240 13.99 15.62 9.77
CA ARG A 240 15.44 15.51 9.96
C ARG A 240 16.03 16.76 10.63
N ASN A 241 15.51 17.95 10.30
CA ASN A 241 15.94 19.24 10.84
C ASN A 241 14.87 19.92 11.68
N ALA A 242 13.86 19.18 12.11
CA ALA A 242 12.68 19.71 12.80
C ALA A 242 13.05 20.59 14.01
N ALA A 243 14.04 20.18 14.82
CA ALA A 243 14.50 20.93 15.98
C ALA A 243 15.09 22.31 15.65
N ASN A 244 15.59 22.50 14.43
CA ASN A 244 16.12 23.78 13.98
C ASN A 244 15.08 24.61 13.22
N GLU A 245 14.19 23.95 12.48
CA GLU A 245 13.24 24.62 11.59
C GLU A 245 11.96 25.06 12.30
N PHE A 246 11.48 24.26 13.25
CA PHE A 246 10.30 24.56 14.08
C PHE A 246 10.52 24.11 15.54
N PRO A 247 11.48 24.75 16.26
CA PRO A 247 11.77 24.42 17.64
C PRO A 247 10.58 24.71 18.55
N VAL A 248 10.58 24.06 19.72
CA VAL A 248 9.59 24.34 20.78
C VAL A 248 9.62 25.85 21.12
N GLY A 249 8.45 26.45 21.21
CA GLY A 249 8.26 27.89 21.44
C GLY A 249 8.23 28.75 20.17
N SER A 250 8.57 28.21 18.98
CA SER A 250 8.48 28.96 17.72
C SER A 250 7.03 29.08 17.23
N GLU A 251 6.76 30.16 16.52
CA GLU A 251 5.45 30.49 15.97
C GLU A 251 5.42 30.33 14.45
N HIS A 252 4.37 29.73 13.95
CA HIS A 252 4.21 29.43 12.54
C HIS A 252 2.76 29.57 12.09
N PHE A 253 2.55 29.81 10.80
CA PHE A 253 1.24 29.64 10.18
C PHE A 253 1.01 28.16 9.87
N ALA A 254 -0.23 27.73 10.14
CA ALA A 254 -0.68 26.36 9.90
C ALA A 254 -2.11 26.37 9.36
N THR A 255 -2.40 25.41 8.50
CA THR A 255 -3.73 25.20 7.93
C THR A 255 -4.40 24.03 8.64
N ILE A 256 -5.61 24.20 9.15
CA ILE A 256 -6.43 23.15 9.76
C ILE A 256 -6.73 22.07 8.72
N THR A 257 -6.37 20.82 9.01
CA THR A 257 -6.61 19.66 8.13
C THR A 257 -7.79 18.81 8.58
N SER A 258 -8.09 18.78 9.89
CA SER A 258 -9.29 18.14 10.41
C SER A 258 -9.66 18.64 11.80
N VAL A 259 -10.97 18.66 12.13
CA VAL A 259 -11.48 19.06 13.44
C VAL A 259 -12.20 17.90 14.11
N LEU A 260 -11.72 17.51 15.30
CA LEU A 260 -12.20 16.39 16.11
C LEU A 260 -12.76 16.90 17.45
N SER A 261 -13.39 16.03 18.23
CA SER A 261 -13.97 16.39 19.52
C SER A 261 -12.93 16.80 20.59
N TYR A 262 -11.71 16.26 20.49
CA TYR A 262 -10.62 16.49 21.45
C TYR A 262 -9.58 17.50 20.97
N GLY A 263 -9.74 18.06 19.77
CA GLY A 263 -8.80 19.01 19.19
C GLY A 263 -8.88 19.10 17.68
N ALA A 264 -7.87 19.70 17.07
CA ALA A 264 -7.75 19.78 15.62
C ALA A 264 -6.36 19.34 15.15
N PHE A 265 -6.26 18.81 13.95
CA PHE A 265 -4.99 18.66 13.28
C PHE A 265 -4.72 19.87 12.41
N ALA A 266 -3.50 20.37 12.46
CA ALA A 266 -3.05 21.49 11.65
C ALA A 266 -1.70 21.16 11.00
N ARG A 267 -1.54 21.57 9.75
CA ARG A 267 -0.32 21.36 8.97
C ARG A 267 0.43 22.69 8.84
N LEU A 268 1.70 22.69 9.25
CA LEU A 268 2.58 23.83 9.07
C LEU A 268 2.74 24.16 7.58
N ASP A 269 2.37 25.36 7.16
CA ASP A 269 2.30 25.74 5.74
C ASP A 269 3.66 25.67 5.05
N ARG A 270 4.73 26.06 5.75
CA ARG A 270 6.09 26.08 5.22
C ARG A 270 6.74 24.70 5.13
N PHE A 271 6.42 23.80 6.06
CA PHE A 271 7.13 22.52 6.23
C PHE A 271 6.31 21.31 5.83
N GLY A 272 5.00 21.48 5.65
CA GLY A 272 4.07 20.40 5.31
C GLY A 272 3.89 19.34 6.41
N VAL A 273 4.39 19.59 7.62
CA VAL A 273 4.32 18.69 8.77
C VAL A 273 3.03 18.95 9.52
N GLU A 274 2.34 17.88 9.92
CA GLU A 274 1.09 17.93 10.65
C GLU A 274 1.31 17.70 12.14
N GLY A 275 0.59 18.46 12.97
CA GLY A 275 0.61 18.35 14.42
C GLY A 275 -0.78 18.45 15.03
N LEU A 276 -0.89 18.06 16.29
CA LEU A 276 -2.13 18.11 17.07
C LEU A 276 -2.22 19.44 17.82
N LEU A 277 -3.34 20.14 17.64
CA LEU A 277 -3.79 21.26 18.44
C LEU A 277 -4.86 20.72 19.40
N HIS A 278 -4.49 20.47 20.66
CA HIS A 278 -5.42 19.93 21.65
C HIS A 278 -6.49 20.96 22.02
N ALA A 279 -7.69 20.53 22.40
CA ALA A 279 -8.81 21.41 22.74
C ALA A 279 -8.45 22.44 23.83
N THR A 280 -7.65 22.06 24.83
CA THR A 280 -7.19 22.95 25.91
C THR A 280 -6.32 24.11 25.42
N GLU A 281 -5.70 23.96 24.26
CA GLU A 281 -4.79 24.94 23.65
C GLU A 281 -5.49 25.87 22.64
N ILE A 282 -6.80 25.67 22.45
CA ILE A 282 -7.66 26.51 21.61
C ILE A 282 -8.40 27.47 22.53
N PRO A 283 -8.26 28.79 22.38
CA PRO A 283 -9.06 29.76 23.13
C PRO A 283 -10.55 29.61 22.76
N HIS A 284 -11.36 29.08 23.65
CA HIS A 284 -12.81 28.96 23.45
C HIS A 284 -13.57 29.14 24.76
N GLY A 285 -14.84 29.59 24.67
CA GLY A 285 -15.74 29.70 25.82
C GLY A 285 -16.29 28.32 26.24
N GLU A 286 -16.74 28.23 27.50
CA GLU A 286 -17.40 27.00 27.99
C GLU A 286 -18.63 26.66 27.15
N GLY A 287 -18.71 25.39 26.70
CA GLY A 287 -19.87 24.87 25.95
C GLY A 287 -19.84 25.12 24.43
N VAL A 288 -18.84 25.78 23.89
CA VAL A 288 -18.74 26.00 22.43
C VAL A 288 -18.03 24.81 21.77
N SER A 289 -18.62 24.28 20.71
CA SER A 289 -18.02 23.19 19.93
C SER A 289 -16.81 23.66 19.13
N LEU A 290 -15.72 22.88 19.09
CA LEU A 290 -14.54 23.20 18.29
C LEU A 290 -14.86 23.38 16.79
N LYS A 291 -15.88 22.70 16.28
CA LYS A 291 -16.34 22.84 14.89
C LYS A 291 -17.02 24.18 14.57
N GLU A 292 -17.44 24.92 15.60
CA GLU A 292 -18.00 26.27 15.44
C GLU A 292 -16.90 27.34 15.36
N ILE A 293 -15.71 27.01 15.89
CA ILE A 293 -14.57 27.95 15.99
C ILE A 293 -13.55 27.69 14.88
N LEU A 294 -13.33 26.40 14.54
CA LEU A 294 -12.35 25.97 13.56
C LEU A 294 -13.02 25.27 12.39
N SER A 295 -12.56 25.61 11.19
CA SER A 295 -12.98 24.99 9.94
C SER A 295 -11.79 24.37 9.22
N GLU A 296 -12.02 23.25 8.54
CA GLU A 296 -11.00 22.64 7.67
C GLU A 296 -10.61 23.64 6.56
N GLY A 297 -9.32 23.74 6.28
CA GLY A 297 -8.76 24.72 5.37
C GLY A 297 -8.51 26.10 5.97
N GLN A 298 -8.89 26.37 7.22
CA GLN A 298 -8.64 27.63 7.90
C GLN A 298 -7.15 27.78 8.22
N SER A 299 -6.57 28.94 7.88
CA SER A 299 -5.21 29.31 8.29
C SER A 299 -5.24 29.91 9.68
N ILE A 300 -4.37 29.42 10.55
CA ILE A 300 -4.20 29.88 11.94
C ILE A 300 -2.73 30.10 12.26
N GLN A 301 -2.45 30.93 13.27
CA GLN A 301 -1.12 31.03 13.86
C GLN A 301 -1.03 30.12 15.07
N VAL A 302 0.04 29.32 15.13
CA VAL A 302 0.27 28.36 16.20
C VAL A 302 1.68 28.47 16.74
N ARG A 303 1.83 28.17 18.04
CA ARG A 303 3.11 27.99 18.71
C ARG A 303 3.38 26.51 18.88
N VAL A 304 4.62 26.07 18.63
CA VAL A 304 5.06 24.69 18.87
C VAL A 304 5.23 24.46 20.38
N LEU A 305 4.44 23.58 20.96
CA LEU A 305 4.53 23.19 22.37
C LEU A 305 5.39 21.97 22.60
N HIS A 306 5.27 20.98 21.73
CA HIS A 306 5.95 19.72 21.85
C HIS A 306 6.45 19.27 20.48
N LEU A 307 7.68 18.75 20.44
CA LEU A 307 8.31 18.22 19.24
C LEU A 307 9.00 16.89 19.56
N ASP A 308 8.55 15.82 18.91
CA ASP A 308 9.17 14.51 18.93
C ASP A 308 9.47 14.05 17.49
N PRO A 309 10.67 14.36 16.99
CA PRO A 309 11.05 14.00 15.62
C PRO A 309 11.15 12.50 15.39
N ALA A 310 11.46 11.71 16.43
CA ALA A 310 11.62 10.26 16.32
C ALA A 310 10.28 9.54 16.05
N HIS A 311 9.21 10.01 16.68
CA HIS A 311 7.87 9.46 16.51
C HIS A 311 6.98 10.31 15.58
N HIS A 312 7.56 11.33 14.90
CA HIS A 312 6.84 12.26 14.02
C HIS A 312 5.63 12.92 14.71
N ARG A 313 5.82 13.35 15.97
CA ARG A 313 4.77 14.00 16.77
C ARG A 313 5.07 15.47 16.99
N LEU A 314 4.05 16.29 16.80
CA LEU A 314 4.11 17.73 16.96
C LEU A 314 2.84 18.21 17.67
N GLY A 315 3.00 18.97 18.72
CA GLY A 315 1.92 19.59 19.49
C GLY A 315 1.93 21.09 19.32
N PHE A 316 0.75 21.67 19.16
CA PHE A 316 0.55 23.10 18.94
C PHE A 316 -0.32 23.75 20.01
N SER A 317 -0.16 25.07 20.17
CA SER A 317 -1.06 25.96 20.89
C SER A 317 -1.45 27.14 20.04
N MET A 318 -2.69 27.60 20.17
CA MET A 318 -3.14 28.92 19.69
C MET A 318 -2.95 30.02 20.72
N ARG A 319 -2.49 29.67 21.94
CA ARG A 319 -2.11 30.65 22.97
C ARG A 319 -0.68 31.09 22.69
N LEU A 320 -0.55 32.30 22.16
CA LEU A 320 0.73 32.85 21.70
C LEU A 320 1.49 33.61 22.80
N GLU A 321 0.90 33.67 24.01
CA GLU A 321 1.49 34.38 25.18
C GLU A 321 2.53 33.51 25.90
#